data_49b64d9d092e93154e5ae3ee0690977d
#
_entry.id   49b64d9d092e93154e5ae3ee0690977d
#
_cell.length_a   1.000
_cell.length_b   1.000
_cell.length_c   1.000
_cell.angle_alpha   90.00
_cell.angle_beta   90.00
_cell.angle_gamma   90.00
#
_symmetry.space_group_name_H-M   'P 1'
#
loop_
_entity.id
_entity.type
_entity.pdbx_description
1 polymer ?
#
loop_
_entity_poly.entity_id
_entity_poly.type
_entity_poly.pdbx_seq_one_letter_code
_entity_poly.pdbx_strand_id
1 'polypeptide(L)'
;MNLKTTVLAAAAALILTPAAAMAATEQFPIQVTVEAVVPSSAGLQISPVGDWAGQTQSMRWNIATETLDPIQQQIDMKSGLGAINAYLTTEALLTSAGNAIDLTVAVAGQELQVGAANAVEVATPTEAAASKRAAVAITAAAPTGDGYVHGSYQGNVFMMFESGTP
;
A
#
# COMPACT_ATOMS: atom_id res chain seq x y z
N MET A 1 47.28 -82.29 -55.26
CA MET A 1 45.84 -81.95 -55.34
C MET A 1 45.65 -80.61 -54.60
N ASN A 2 45.50 -79.59 -55.42
CA ASN A 2 45.65 -78.19 -54.93
C ASN A 2 44.30 -77.54 -54.62
N LEU A 3 44.14 -77.09 -53.43
CA LEU A 3 42.97 -76.28 -53.01
C LEU A 3 43.42 -74.81 -53.01
N LYS A 4 42.86 -74.06 -53.92
CA LYS A 4 43.06 -72.60 -53.96
C LYS A 4 42.05 -71.93 -53.05
N THR A 5 42.56 -71.28 -52.04
CA THR A 5 41.74 -70.43 -51.12
C THR A 5 41.64 -69.05 -51.70
N THR A 6 40.44 -68.64 -52.05
CA THR A 6 40.07 -67.29 -52.43
C THR A 6 39.74 -66.47 -51.19
N VAL A 7 40.54 -65.43 -50.91
CA VAL A 7 40.29 -64.49 -49.87
C VAL A 7 39.41 -63.37 -50.43
N LEU A 8 38.17 -63.25 -49.84
CA LEU A 8 37.22 -62.19 -50.17
C LEU A 8 37.46 -61.07 -49.18
N ALA A 9 37.96 -59.93 -49.62
CA ALA A 9 38.14 -58.72 -48.83
C ALA A 9 36.81 -57.92 -48.84
N ALA A 10 36.09 -57.92 -47.70
CA ALA A 10 34.91 -57.06 -47.50
C ALA A 10 35.39 -55.68 -47.06
N ALA A 11 35.23 -54.65 -47.89
CA ALA A 11 35.43 -53.27 -47.54
C ALA A 11 34.18 -52.77 -46.78
N ALA A 12 34.29 -52.54 -45.48
CA ALA A 12 33.25 -51.87 -44.69
C ALA A 12 33.35 -50.35 -44.87
N ALA A 13 32.41 -49.76 -45.61
CA ALA A 13 32.24 -48.34 -45.72
C ALA A 13 31.54 -47.80 -44.44
N LEU A 14 32.30 -47.13 -43.57
CA LEU A 14 31.75 -46.36 -42.43
C LEU A 14 31.06 -45.11 -42.97
N ILE A 15 29.76 -45.11 -43.00
CA ILE A 15 28.94 -43.91 -43.27
C ILE A 15 28.94 -43.08 -42.00
N LEU A 16 29.77 -42.02 -41.93
CA LEU A 16 29.67 -40.96 -40.93
C LEU A 16 28.45 -40.10 -41.28
N THR A 17 27.33 -40.36 -40.60
CA THR A 17 26.21 -39.43 -40.62
C THR A 17 26.58 -38.24 -39.72
N PRO A 18 26.51 -36.97 -40.20
CA PRO A 18 26.68 -35.84 -39.34
C PRO A 18 25.50 -35.79 -38.39
N ALA A 19 25.74 -35.95 -37.10
CA ALA A 19 24.76 -35.65 -36.08
C ALA A 19 24.47 -34.15 -36.12
N ALA A 20 23.36 -33.76 -36.74
CA ALA A 20 22.87 -32.41 -36.63
C ALA A 20 22.62 -32.14 -35.15
N ALA A 21 23.47 -31.34 -34.51
CA ALA A 21 23.25 -30.82 -33.19
C ALA A 21 21.99 -29.94 -33.27
N MET A 22 20.85 -30.47 -32.88
CA MET A 22 19.65 -29.66 -32.68
C MET A 22 19.92 -28.75 -31.47
N ALA A 23 20.13 -27.47 -31.74
CA ALA A 23 20.18 -26.46 -30.70
C ALA A 23 18.84 -26.51 -29.97
N ALA A 24 18.84 -27.03 -28.74
CA ALA A 24 17.67 -26.99 -27.86
C ALA A 24 17.39 -25.52 -27.55
N THR A 25 16.22 -25.03 -27.96
CA THR A 25 15.77 -23.70 -27.56
C THR A 25 15.44 -23.74 -26.06
N GLU A 26 16.25 -23.07 -25.28
CA GLU A 26 16.01 -22.93 -23.86
C GLU A 26 14.87 -21.90 -23.64
N GLN A 27 13.78 -22.34 -23.05
CA GLN A 27 12.61 -21.48 -22.76
C GLN A 27 12.53 -21.28 -21.25
N PHE A 28 12.52 -20.02 -20.83
CA PHE A 28 12.33 -19.62 -19.44
C PHE A 28 10.92 -19.02 -19.27
N PRO A 29 9.95 -19.76 -18.74
CA PRO A 29 8.64 -19.21 -18.49
C PRO A 29 8.67 -18.30 -17.25
N ILE A 30 8.24 -17.06 -17.40
CA ILE A 30 8.01 -16.14 -16.28
C ILE A 30 6.50 -16.01 -16.11
N GLN A 31 5.99 -16.37 -14.93
CA GLN A 31 4.59 -16.19 -14.59
C GLN A 31 4.47 -14.96 -13.67
N VAL A 32 3.63 -14.01 -14.06
CA VAL A 32 3.27 -12.87 -13.24
C VAL A 32 1.78 -12.99 -12.92
N THR A 33 1.44 -13.07 -11.63
CA THR A 33 0.05 -12.99 -11.20
C THR A 33 -0.32 -11.53 -11.01
N VAL A 34 -1.36 -11.09 -11.69
CA VAL A 34 -1.89 -9.71 -11.59
C VAL A 34 -3.31 -9.79 -11.06
N GLU A 35 -3.57 -9.07 -9.99
CA GLU A 35 -4.90 -8.89 -9.43
C GLU A 35 -5.31 -7.42 -9.53
N ALA A 36 -6.54 -7.16 -9.92
CA ALA A 36 -7.10 -5.83 -9.98
C ALA A 36 -8.56 -5.85 -9.51
N VAL A 37 -8.90 -4.96 -8.60
CA VAL A 37 -10.28 -4.73 -8.17
C VAL A 37 -10.77 -3.44 -8.83
N VAL A 38 -11.82 -3.53 -9.63
CA VAL A 38 -12.48 -2.35 -10.22
C VAL A 38 -13.74 -2.07 -9.39
N PRO A 39 -13.73 -1.03 -8.54
CA PRO A 39 -14.90 -0.69 -7.72
C PRO A 39 -16.03 -0.12 -8.59
N SER A 40 -17.25 -0.13 -8.04
CA SER A 40 -18.40 0.51 -8.69
C SER A 40 -18.15 2.00 -8.89
N SER A 41 -18.44 2.53 -10.09
CA SER A 41 -18.26 3.95 -10.40
C SER A 41 -19.16 4.89 -9.60
N ALA A 42 -20.24 4.36 -9.02
CA ALA A 42 -21.19 5.10 -8.18
C ALA A 42 -20.86 4.99 -6.67
N GLY A 43 -20.02 4.02 -6.27
CA GLY A 43 -19.67 3.78 -4.87
C GLY A 43 -18.65 4.77 -4.30
N LEU A 44 -18.50 4.71 -2.96
CA LEU A 44 -17.42 5.40 -2.27
C LEU A 44 -16.07 4.74 -2.59
N GLN A 45 -15.10 5.54 -2.99
CA GLN A 45 -13.74 5.14 -3.28
C GLN A 45 -12.79 6.04 -2.50
N ILE A 46 -11.93 5.44 -1.69
CA ILE A 46 -10.86 6.13 -0.96
C ILE A 46 -9.55 5.44 -1.31
N SER A 47 -8.59 6.19 -1.80
CA SER A 47 -7.28 5.65 -2.19
C SER A 47 -6.16 6.51 -1.60
N PRO A 48 -5.24 5.93 -0.83
CA PRO A 48 -4.02 6.61 -0.41
C PRO A 48 -3.19 7.03 -1.62
N VAL A 49 -2.61 8.21 -1.57
CA VAL A 49 -1.65 8.67 -2.58
C VAL A 49 -0.26 8.20 -2.17
N GLY A 50 0.27 7.21 -2.88
CA GLY A 50 1.49 6.48 -2.49
C GLY A 50 1.21 5.33 -1.53
N ASP A 51 2.28 4.74 -0.97
CA ASP A 51 2.22 3.48 -0.21
C ASP A 51 2.21 3.67 1.31
N TRP A 52 1.78 4.83 1.80
CA TRP A 52 1.84 5.15 3.23
C TRP A 52 0.82 4.38 4.08
N ALA A 53 -0.34 4.05 3.52
CA ALA A 53 -1.35 3.29 4.23
C ALA A 53 -0.90 1.84 4.41
N GLY A 54 -1.00 1.34 5.64
CA GLY A 54 -0.50 0.00 6.00
C GLY A 54 1.00 -0.04 6.31
N GLN A 55 1.71 1.06 6.18
CA GLN A 55 3.10 1.18 6.63
C GLN A 55 3.21 2.02 7.90
N THR A 56 4.19 1.69 8.72
CA THR A 56 4.47 2.48 9.93
C THR A 56 4.93 3.88 9.55
N GLN A 57 4.21 4.88 10.02
CA GLN A 57 4.56 6.29 9.88
C GLN A 57 5.26 6.76 11.15
N SER A 58 6.39 7.45 11.02
CA SER A 58 7.15 7.93 12.17
C SER A 58 7.03 9.45 12.30
N MET A 59 6.62 9.91 13.47
CA MET A 59 6.73 11.31 13.86
C MET A 59 8.17 11.61 14.27
N ARG A 60 8.76 12.66 13.71
CA ARG A 60 10.13 13.06 14.05
C ARG A 60 10.12 13.94 15.28
N TRP A 61 11.12 13.76 16.13
CA TRP A 61 11.36 14.68 17.21
C TRP A 61 12.00 15.98 16.71
N ASN A 62 11.35 17.09 17.00
CA ASN A 62 11.86 18.42 16.67
C ASN A 62 12.60 19.00 17.90
N ILE A 63 13.91 19.07 17.80
CA ILE A 63 14.76 19.52 18.91
C ILE A 63 14.53 21.02 19.24
N ALA A 64 14.17 21.83 18.24
CA ALA A 64 14.01 23.27 18.43
C ALA A 64 12.70 23.63 19.15
N THR A 65 11.66 22.86 18.95
CA THR A 65 10.32 23.08 19.52
C THR A 65 10.00 22.10 20.65
N GLU A 66 10.83 21.08 20.83
CA GLU A 66 10.62 19.98 21.79
C GLU A 66 9.26 19.31 21.61
N THR A 67 8.85 19.11 20.35
CA THR A 67 7.58 18.50 19.96
C THR A 67 7.78 17.43 18.89
N LEU A 68 6.72 16.65 18.62
CA LEU A 68 6.67 15.72 17.51
C LEU A 68 6.17 16.43 16.26
N ASP A 69 6.94 16.32 15.16
CA ASP A 69 6.51 16.83 13.86
C ASP A 69 5.27 16.07 13.36
N PRO A 70 4.28 16.76 12.78
CA PRO A 70 3.07 16.11 12.28
C PRO A 70 3.36 15.22 11.08
N ILE A 71 2.59 14.14 10.96
CA ILE A 71 2.53 13.33 9.74
C ILE A 71 1.60 14.03 8.76
N GLN A 72 2.09 14.24 7.52
CA GLN A 72 1.32 14.83 6.43
C GLN A 72 1.25 13.83 5.27
N GLN A 73 0.04 13.40 4.91
CA GLN A 73 -0.20 12.45 3.83
C GLN A 73 -1.34 12.93 2.94
N GLN A 74 -1.65 12.20 1.88
CA GLN A 74 -2.73 12.52 0.96
C GLN A 74 -3.57 11.30 0.63
N ILE A 75 -4.85 11.55 0.37
CA ILE A 75 -5.80 10.56 -0.14
C ILE A 75 -6.58 11.14 -1.32
N ASP A 76 -6.92 10.30 -2.28
CA ASP A 76 -7.90 10.58 -3.32
C ASP A 76 -9.25 10.00 -2.89
N MET A 77 -10.29 10.82 -2.97
CA MET A 77 -11.65 10.48 -2.57
C MET A 77 -12.62 10.68 -3.73
N LYS A 78 -13.51 9.74 -3.97
CA LYS A 78 -14.57 9.85 -4.97
C LYS A 78 -15.83 9.16 -4.49
N SER A 79 -16.98 9.76 -4.78
CA SER A 79 -18.29 9.14 -4.56
C SER A 79 -19.34 9.69 -5.53
N GLY A 80 -20.15 8.79 -6.09
CA GLY A 80 -21.37 9.15 -6.81
C GLY A 80 -22.62 9.15 -5.94
N LEU A 81 -22.48 8.85 -4.62
CA LEU A 81 -23.62 8.72 -3.69
C LEU A 81 -23.94 10.02 -2.94
N GLY A 82 -23.06 11.02 -2.98
CA GLY A 82 -23.24 12.28 -2.28
C GLY A 82 -21.96 12.76 -1.60
N ALA A 83 -22.10 13.56 -0.56
CA ALA A 83 -20.99 14.04 0.27
C ALA A 83 -20.20 12.86 0.86
N ILE A 84 -18.94 13.11 1.16
CA ILE A 84 -18.09 12.16 1.90
C ILE A 84 -17.90 12.73 3.30
N ASN A 85 -18.30 11.95 4.30
CA ASN A 85 -18.08 12.24 5.72
C ASN A 85 -16.99 11.33 6.25
N ALA A 86 -16.31 11.77 7.31
CA ALA A 86 -15.28 10.99 7.97
C ALA A 86 -15.34 11.16 9.50
N TYR A 87 -14.92 10.12 10.21
CA TYR A 87 -14.81 10.11 11.67
C TYR A 87 -13.76 9.10 12.14
N LEU A 88 -13.36 9.17 13.39
CA LEU A 88 -12.53 8.16 14.03
C LEU A 88 -13.39 7.06 14.65
N THR A 89 -12.98 5.80 14.49
CA THR A 89 -13.69 4.69 15.14
C THR A 89 -13.31 4.53 16.61
N THR A 90 -12.09 4.97 16.97
CA THR A 90 -11.53 4.96 18.32
C THR A 90 -10.70 6.21 18.54
N GLU A 91 -10.43 6.55 19.80
CA GLU A 91 -9.49 7.61 20.14
C GLU A 91 -8.12 7.34 19.51
N ALA A 92 -7.53 8.40 18.93
CA ALA A 92 -6.21 8.34 18.34
C ALA A 92 -5.16 8.71 19.41
N LEU A 93 -4.38 7.72 19.83
CA LEU A 93 -3.40 7.85 20.91
C LEU A 93 -2.07 7.21 20.53
N LEU A 94 -0.98 7.80 21.01
CA LEU A 94 0.32 7.12 21.12
C LEU A 94 0.51 6.72 22.58
N THR A 95 0.92 5.50 22.84
CA THR A 95 1.10 4.96 24.20
C THR A 95 2.50 4.43 24.42
N SER A 96 3.02 4.59 25.65
CA SER A 96 4.30 4.06 26.08
C SER A 96 4.31 3.88 27.61
N ALA A 97 4.51 2.65 28.08
CA ALA A 97 4.68 2.32 29.51
C ALA A 97 3.69 3.02 30.47
N GLY A 98 2.42 3.12 30.07
CA GLY A 98 1.36 3.76 30.87
C GLY A 98 1.19 5.26 30.64
N ASN A 99 2.01 5.87 29.79
CA ASN A 99 1.84 7.26 29.34
C ASN A 99 1.14 7.28 27.98
N ALA A 100 0.36 8.33 27.73
CA ALA A 100 -0.33 8.53 26.46
C ALA A 100 -0.08 9.95 25.94
N ILE A 101 -0.09 10.07 24.60
CA ILE A 101 -0.07 11.34 23.89
C ILE A 101 -1.26 11.31 22.92
N ASP A 102 -2.17 12.28 23.10
CA ASP A 102 -3.32 12.40 22.23
C ASP A 102 -2.91 12.81 20.82
N LEU A 103 -3.61 12.28 19.84
CA LEU A 103 -3.42 12.64 18.44
C LEU A 103 -4.67 13.34 17.90
N THR A 104 -4.48 14.49 17.29
CA THR A 104 -5.49 15.14 16.47
C THR A 104 -5.33 14.67 15.02
N VAL A 105 -6.41 14.21 14.42
CA VAL A 105 -6.45 13.74 13.04
C VAL A 105 -7.35 14.66 12.22
N ALA A 106 -6.83 15.23 11.14
CA ALA A 106 -7.61 16.09 10.25
C ALA A 106 -7.56 15.55 8.80
N VAL A 107 -8.69 15.59 8.12
CA VAL A 107 -8.83 15.27 6.70
C VAL A 107 -9.45 16.46 5.98
N ALA A 108 -8.84 16.88 4.86
CA ALA A 108 -9.26 18.08 4.14
C ALA A 108 -9.35 19.35 5.02
N GLY A 109 -8.57 19.42 6.11
CA GLY A 109 -8.59 20.50 7.08
C GLY A 109 -9.70 20.39 8.14
N GLN A 110 -10.56 19.35 8.10
CA GLN A 110 -11.58 19.08 9.10
C GLN A 110 -11.05 18.10 10.14
N GLU A 111 -11.11 18.49 11.42
CA GLU A 111 -10.73 17.62 12.54
C GLU A 111 -11.76 16.51 12.73
N LEU A 112 -11.30 15.26 12.75
CA LEU A 112 -12.14 14.08 12.92
C LEU A 112 -12.40 13.84 14.42
N GLN A 113 -13.66 13.57 14.74
CA GLN A 113 -14.11 13.19 16.07
C GLN A 113 -14.43 11.70 16.14
N VAL A 114 -14.47 11.13 17.34
CA VAL A 114 -14.79 9.71 17.55
C VAL A 114 -16.30 9.48 17.40
N GLY A 115 -16.65 8.45 16.64
CA GLY A 115 -18.01 7.94 16.46
C GLY A 115 -18.74 8.53 15.26
N ALA A 116 -19.58 7.70 14.63
CA ALA A 116 -20.35 8.07 13.43
C ALA A 116 -21.30 9.26 13.64
N ALA A 117 -21.81 9.46 14.87
CA ALA A 117 -22.66 10.62 15.18
C ALA A 117 -21.92 11.97 15.09
N ASN A 118 -20.60 11.95 15.11
CA ASN A 118 -19.71 13.11 15.02
C ASN A 118 -18.99 13.18 13.67
N ALA A 119 -19.48 12.46 12.65
CA ALA A 119 -18.90 12.47 11.32
C ALA A 119 -18.91 13.90 10.74
N VAL A 120 -17.78 14.31 10.17
CA VAL A 120 -17.62 15.63 9.56
C VAL A 120 -17.52 15.51 8.04
N GLU A 121 -18.09 16.45 7.30
CA GLU A 121 -18.00 16.49 5.85
C GLU A 121 -16.58 16.85 5.43
N VAL A 122 -15.91 15.94 4.69
CA VAL A 122 -14.56 16.12 4.15
C VAL A 122 -14.56 16.36 2.64
N ALA A 123 -15.67 16.06 1.97
CA ALA A 123 -15.90 16.44 0.58
C ALA A 123 -17.39 16.67 0.34
N THR A 124 -17.71 17.81 -0.28
CA THR A 124 -19.06 18.11 -0.75
C THR A 124 -19.50 17.14 -1.87
N PRO A 125 -20.80 16.99 -2.17
CA PRO A 125 -21.27 16.11 -3.24
C PRO A 125 -20.62 16.42 -4.60
N THR A 126 -20.41 17.68 -4.91
CA THR A 126 -19.79 18.11 -6.17
C THR A 126 -18.31 17.73 -6.23
N GLU A 127 -17.58 17.95 -5.15
CA GLU A 127 -16.17 17.56 -5.06
C GLU A 127 -15.99 16.04 -5.10
N ALA A 128 -16.85 15.31 -4.39
CA ALA A 128 -16.85 13.85 -4.36
C ALA A 128 -17.11 13.25 -5.75
N ALA A 129 -18.08 13.78 -6.50
CA ALA A 129 -18.38 13.34 -7.86
C ALA A 129 -17.22 13.61 -8.84
N ALA A 130 -16.50 14.73 -8.67
CA ALA A 130 -15.36 15.11 -9.50
C ALA A 130 -14.05 14.40 -9.14
N SER A 131 -13.98 13.72 -7.99
CA SER A 131 -12.78 13.23 -7.31
C SER A 131 -11.97 14.34 -6.65
N LYS A 132 -11.81 14.25 -5.34
CA LYS A 132 -11.08 15.21 -4.50
C LYS A 132 -9.81 14.58 -3.94
N ARG A 133 -8.69 15.28 -4.13
CA ARG A 133 -7.47 14.99 -3.37
C ARG A 133 -7.49 15.80 -2.08
N ALA A 134 -7.27 15.14 -0.96
CA ALA A 134 -7.28 15.78 0.35
C ALA A 134 -6.03 15.44 1.17
N ALA A 135 -5.58 16.41 1.96
CA ALA A 135 -4.53 16.18 2.94
C ALA A 135 -5.10 15.41 4.14
N VAL A 136 -4.29 14.50 4.66
CA VAL A 136 -4.47 13.83 5.96
C VAL A 136 -3.34 14.30 6.86
N ALA A 137 -3.67 14.96 7.95
CA ALA A 137 -2.71 15.43 8.94
C ALA A 137 -2.94 14.70 10.27
N ILE A 138 -1.87 14.17 10.86
CA ILE A 138 -1.90 13.57 12.20
C ILE A 138 -0.91 14.34 13.05
N THR A 139 -1.41 15.00 14.09
CA THR A 139 -0.62 15.89 14.95
C THR A 139 -0.70 15.41 16.39
N ALA A 140 0.45 15.32 17.05
CA ALA A 140 0.49 15.02 18.48
C ALA A 140 0.08 16.25 19.29
N ALA A 141 -0.69 16.04 20.36
CA ALA A 141 -0.98 17.10 21.31
C ALA A 141 0.32 17.69 21.88
N ALA A 142 0.35 18.99 22.06
CA ALA A 142 1.51 19.65 22.67
C ALA A 142 1.78 19.08 24.08
N PRO A 143 3.06 18.96 24.46
CA PRO A 143 3.41 18.49 25.78
C PRO A 143 2.88 19.46 26.85
N THR A 144 2.53 18.93 28.02
CA THR A 144 2.11 19.71 29.18
C THR A 144 3.20 19.69 30.25
N GLY A 145 3.34 20.78 31.02
CA GLY A 145 4.30 20.85 32.13
C GLY A 145 5.75 20.70 31.69
N ASP A 146 6.43 19.66 32.18
CA ASP A 146 7.87 19.42 31.94
C ASP A 146 8.19 18.74 30.59
N GLY A 147 7.25 18.72 29.64
CA GLY A 147 7.44 18.10 28.35
C GLY A 147 6.80 16.70 28.23
N TYR A 148 7.15 15.98 27.16
CA TYR A 148 6.75 14.58 27.01
C TYR A 148 7.59 13.67 27.92
N VAL A 149 6.97 12.65 28.49
CA VAL A 149 7.69 11.61 29.21
C VAL A 149 8.56 10.84 28.20
N HIS A 150 9.83 10.64 28.53
CA HIS A 150 10.74 9.92 27.66
C HIS A 150 10.31 8.47 27.44
N GLY A 151 10.34 8.00 26.19
CA GLY A 151 9.94 6.64 25.87
C GLY A 151 9.81 6.40 24.37
N SER A 152 9.54 5.15 24.02
CA SER A 152 9.14 4.76 22.66
C SER A 152 7.62 4.66 22.63
N TYR A 153 6.99 5.48 21.84
CA TYR A 153 5.54 5.55 21.72
C TYR A 153 5.06 4.86 20.45
N GLN A 154 3.93 4.14 20.55
CA GLN A 154 3.28 3.48 19.43
C GLN A 154 1.77 3.65 19.54
N GLY A 155 1.09 3.71 18.40
CA GLY A 155 -0.35 3.82 18.33
C GLY A 155 -0.89 3.53 16.94
N ASN A 156 -2.21 3.38 16.85
CA ASN A 156 -2.92 3.20 15.59
C ASN A 156 -4.01 4.24 15.46
N VAL A 157 -4.22 4.73 14.25
CA VAL A 157 -5.30 5.65 13.91
C VAL A 157 -6.26 4.93 12.98
N PHE A 158 -7.52 4.86 13.37
CA PHE A 158 -8.58 4.21 12.59
C PHE A 158 -9.60 5.25 12.13
N MET A 159 -9.55 5.57 10.84
CA MET A 159 -10.48 6.49 10.19
C MET A 159 -11.55 5.69 9.44
N MET A 160 -12.79 6.13 9.53
CA MET A 160 -13.91 5.62 8.73
C MET A 160 -14.42 6.73 7.81
N PHE A 161 -14.65 6.35 6.57
CA PHE A 161 -15.25 7.23 5.56
C PHE A 161 -16.60 6.64 5.15
N GLU A 162 -17.59 7.50 5.01
CA GLU A 162 -18.93 7.12 4.57
C GLU A 162 -19.45 8.12 3.54
N SER A 163 -20.32 7.67 2.66
CA SER A 163 -20.97 8.52 1.66
C SER A 163 -22.38 8.03 1.39
N GLY A 164 -23.28 8.96 1.20
CA GLY A 164 -24.69 8.73 1.00
C GLY A 164 -25.52 9.80 1.70
N THR A 165 -26.81 9.76 1.52
CA THR A 165 -27.75 10.50 2.38
C THR A 165 -27.96 9.71 3.66
N PRO A 166 -27.85 10.33 4.83
CA PRO A 166 -28.20 9.70 6.11
C PRO A 166 -29.68 9.31 6.12
#